data_f6d6cdeb16808fa32fd3e2e8fe82a847
#
_entry.id   f6d6cdeb16808fa32fd3e2e8fe82a847
#
_cell.length_a   1.000
_cell.length_b   1.000
_cell.length_c   1.000
_cell.angle_alpha   90.00
_cell.angle_beta   90.00
_cell.angle_gamma   90.00
#
_symmetry.space_group_name_H-M   'P 1'
#
loop_
_entity.id
_entity.type
_entity.pdbx_description
1 polymer ?
#
loop_
_entity_poly.entity_id
_entity_poly.type
_entity_poly.pdbx_seq_one_letter_code
_entity_poly.pdbx_strand_id
1 'polypeptide(L)'
;MFVDECVIKASAGDGGRGCISFRREKYEPWGGPNGGDGGRGGDVILIGDDNINNLVDFKFQSHWRGERGEHGLGKDCHGREGKPAILRLPLGTVVIDQASGQPIVEIVASGQTVVLCKGGNGGWGNTRFKTSTNRAPKRANPGQEGEHGVYKLDLKSIADVGLVGFPNAGKSSLTSAITHARPKTAAYPFTTLHPQIGVVDLPDDRNGSRRLILADIPGLIEGASENKGLGHRFLRHIERCALLVILVDMAGADNRDPRDDYKHLLKELELYDKSLLKKPRLVAANKSDLPDFKANLAKFKKRNPVDIVEISCLTGAGLDKLKNELWKRVGSFRKLEAKEAKVAAKKKERADA
;
A
#
# COMPACT_ATOMS: atom_id res chain seq x y z
N MET A 1 -11.87 2.27 10.69
CA MET A 1 -10.82 1.37 11.19
C MET A 1 -9.71 1.37 10.15
N PHE A 2 -8.47 1.59 10.54
CA PHE A 2 -7.31 1.49 9.65
C PHE A 2 -6.60 0.17 9.96
N VAL A 3 -6.20 -0.55 8.92
CA VAL A 3 -5.52 -1.86 9.03
C VAL A 3 -4.29 -1.80 8.14
N ASP A 4 -3.13 -1.93 8.73
CA ASP A 4 -1.80 -1.92 8.10
C ASP A 4 -1.20 -3.32 7.97
N GLU A 5 -1.63 -4.24 8.81
CA GLU A 5 -1.23 -5.64 8.75
C GLU A 5 -2.46 -6.55 8.72
N CYS A 6 -2.46 -7.52 7.82
CA CYS A 6 -3.46 -8.59 7.81
C CYS A 6 -2.88 -9.88 7.24
N VAL A 7 -3.52 -10.99 7.54
CA VAL A 7 -3.16 -12.30 7.01
C VAL A 7 -4.27 -12.77 6.08
N ILE A 8 -3.89 -13.18 4.88
CA ILE A 8 -4.79 -13.74 3.88
C ILE A 8 -4.40 -15.17 3.54
N LYS A 9 -5.40 -15.97 3.17
CA LYS A 9 -5.23 -17.30 2.58
C LYS A 9 -5.57 -17.20 1.11
N ALA A 10 -4.58 -17.44 0.25
CA ALA A 10 -4.77 -17.45 -1.19
C ALA A 10 -4.70 -18.89 -1.71
N SER A 11 -5.63 -19.25 -2.56
CA SER A 11 -5.69 -20.55 -3.24
C SER A 11 -6.01 -20.29 -4.69
N ALA A 12 -5.13 -20.65 -5.60
CA ALA A 12 -5.46 -20.68 -7.02
C ALA A 12 -6.44 -21.81 -7.33
N GLY A 13 -7.11 -21.73 -8.46
CA GLY A 13 -8.04 -22.75 -8.90
C GLY A 13 -7.31 -24.02 -9.36
N ASP A 14 -7.90 -25.20 -9.09
CA ASP A 14 -7.42 -26.44 -9.65
C ASP A 14 -7.76 -26.52 -11.13
N GLY A 15 -6.97 -27.26 -11.90
CA GLY A 15 -7.29 -27.59 -13.28
C GLY A 15 -8.47 -28.55 -13.38
N GLY A 16 -9.23 -28.43 -14.44
CA GLY A 16 -10.30 -29.36 -14.79
C GLY A 16 -9.73 -30.72 -15.21
N ARG A 17 -10.46 -31.81 -15.00
CA ARG A 17 -10.07 -33.14 -15.46
C ARG A 17 -10.29 -33.25 -16.97
N GLY A 18 -9.42 -33.94 -17.70
CA GLY A 18 -9.63 -34.34 -19.07
C GLY A 18 -10.75 -35.37 -19.21
N CYS A 19 -11.37 -35.39 -20.36
CA CYS A 19 -12.51 -36.30 -20.67
C CYS A 19 -12.05 -37.57 -21.35
N ILE A 20 -12.72 -38.68 -21.04
CA ILE A 20 -12.62 -39.92 -21.81
C ILE A 20 -13.93 -40.02 -22.59
N SER A 21 -13.87 -39.81 -23.88
CA SER A 21 -15.04 -39.91 -24.77
C SER A 21 -14.63 -40.50 -26.12
N PHE A 22 -15.58 -41.13 -26.78
CA PHE A 22 -15.40 -41.71 -28.11
C PHE A 22 -16.51 -41.24 -29.02
N ARG A 23 -16.19 -40.90 -30.26
CA ARG A 23 -17.14 -40.51 -31.29
C ARG A 23 -18.08 -41.67 -31.57
N ARG A 24 -19.37 -41.44 -31.49
CA ARG A 24 -20.43 -42.38 -31.86
C ARG A 24 -21.47 -41.63 -32.65
N GLU A 25 -21.57 -41.96 -33.93
CA GLU A 25 -22.55 -41.34 -34.83
C GLU A 25 -23.28 -42.46 -35.62
N LYS A 26 -24.37 -42.08 -36.28
CA LYS A 26 -25.30 -43.03 -36.97
C LYS A 26 -24.55 -43.96 -37.92
N TYR A 27 -23.49 -43.44 -38.59
CA TYR A 27 -22.69 -44.20 -39.57
C TYR A 27 -21.26 -44.48 -39.13
N GLU A 28 -20.88 -44.11 -37.89
CA GLU A 28 -19.55 -44.34 -37.30
C GLU A 28 -19.68 -44.94 -35.86
N PRO A 29 -20.09 -46.16 -35.74
CA PRO A 29 -20.31 -46.79 -34.41
C PRO A 29 -19.00 -47.02 -33.65
N TRP A 30 -17.85 -47.08 -34.32
CA TRP A 30 -16.51 -47.31 -33.79
C TRP A 30 -15.59 -46.10 -34.01
N GLY A 31 -16.11 -44.86 -33.80
CA GLY A 31 -15.30 -43.65 -33.93
C GLY A 31 -14.16 -43.58 -32.92
N GLY A 32 -13.13 -42.82 -33.28
CA GLY A 32 -11.94 -42.63 -32.44
C GLY A 32 -12.20 -41.83 -31.14
N PRO A 33 -11.14 -41.67 -30.30
CA PRO A 33 -11.22 -40.86 -29.09
C PRO A 33 -11.51 -39.40 -29.46
N ASN A 34 -12.41 -38.78 -28.73
CA ASN A 34 -12.84 -37.36 -28.89
C ASN A 34 -13.08 -36.66 -27.55
N GLY A 35 -12.40 -37.09 -26.51
CA GLY A 35 -12.46 -36.40 -25.22
C GLY A 35 -11.54 -35.17 -25.21
N GLY A 36 -12.13 -34.01 -24.88
CA GLY A 36 -11.41 -32.75 -24.74
C GLY A 36 -10.60 -32.66 -23.45
N ASP A 37 -9.69 -31.70 -23.41
CA ASP A 37 -8.88 -31.42 -22.21
C ASP A 37 -9.70 -30.62 -21.20
N GLY A 38 -9.32 -30.71 -19.91
CA GLY A 38 -9.81 -29.82 -18.87
C GLY A 38 -9.25 -28.41 -19.03
N GLY A 39 -10.00 -27.41 -18.56
CA GLY A 39 -9.55 -26.02 -18.50
C GLY A 39 -8.51 -25.79 -17.40
N ARG A 40 -7.68 -24.77 -17.54
CA ARG A 40 -6.75 -24.34 -16.51
C ARG A 40 -7.51 -23.66 -15.37
N GLY A 41 -7.05 -23.83 -14.13
CA GLY A 41 -7.56 -23.09 -12.97
C GLY A 41 -7.14 -21.62 -13.00
N GLY A 42 -7.96 -20.77 -12.37
CA GLY A 42 -7.71 -19.33 -12.26
C GLY A 42 -6.55 -19.01 -11.31
N ASP A 43 -5.72 -18.07 -11.68
CA ASP A 43 -4.62 -17.58 -10.86
C ASP A 43 -5.14 -16.67 -9.72
N VAL A 44 -4.31 -16.43 -8.69
CA VAL A 44 -4.50 -15.34 -7.73
C VAL A 44 -3.53 -14.23 -8.10
N ILE A 45 -4.07 -13.05 -8.43
CA ILE A 45 -3.30 -11.94 -9.00
C ILE A 45 -3.40 -10.74 -8.06
N LEU A 46 -2.24 -10.15 -7.75
CA LEU A 46 -2.12 -8.89 -7.02
C LEU A 46 -2.03 -7.74 -8.02
N ILE A 47 -2.76 -6.66 -7.75
CA ILE A 47 -2.71 -5.43 -8.56
C ILE A 47 -2.52 -4.25 -7.63
N GLY A 48 -1.52 -3.41 -7.89
CA GLY A 48 -1.32 -2.14 -7.19
C GLY A 48 -2.39 -1.12 -7.58
N ASP A 49 -3.05 -0.52 -6.58
CA ASP A 49 -4.08 0.49 -6.78
C ASP A 49 -3.81 1.69 -5.85
N ASP A 50 -3.60 2.87 -6.44
CA ASP A 50 -3.33 4.13 -5.73
C ASP A 50 -4.58 4.76 -5.10
N ASN A 51 -5.77 4.25 -5.41
CA ASN A 51 -7.02 4.69 -4.78
C ASN A 51 -7.30 3.97 -3.46
N ILE A 52 -6.57 2.88 -3.18
CA ILE A 52 -6.70 2.11 -1.94
C ILE A 52 -5.61 2.55 -0.96
N ASN A 53 -6.00 2.90 0.27
CA ASN A 53 -5.08 3.44 1.27
C ASN A 53 -5.00 2.59 2.55
N ASN A 54 -5.67 1.44 2.61
CA ASN A 54 -5.68 0.57 3.78
C ASN A 54 -5.96 -0.88 3.39
N LEU A 55 -5.76 -1.80 4.34
CA LEU A 55 -5.99 -3.23 4.17
C LEU A 55 -7.30 -3.72 4.86
N VAL A 56 -8.25 -2.82 5.12
CA VAL A 56 -9.48 -3.15 5.88
C VAL A 56 -10.28 -4.26 5.18
N ASP A 57 -10.41 -4.21 3.87
CA ASP A 57 -11.19 -5.19 3.10
C ASP A 57 -10.59 -6.60 3.24
N PHE A 58 -9.27 -6.72 3.31
CA PHE A 58 -8.56 -7.98 3.48
C PHE A 58 -8.69 -8.57 4.89
N LYS A 59 -8.99 -7.73 5.88
CA LYS A 59 -9.30 -8.20 7.23
C LYS A 59 -10.69 -8.84 7.32
N PHE A 60 -11.65 -8.30 6.58
CA PHE A 60 -13.01 -8.86 6.52
C PHE A 60 -13.07 -10.08 5.58
N GLN A 61 -12.42 -10.00 4.43
CA GLN A 61 -12.30 -11.10 3.49
C GLN A 61 -10.88 -11.64 3.50
N SER A 62 -10.62 -12.64 4.34
CA SER A 62 -9.29 -13.24 4.48
C SER A 62 -9.03 -14.41 3.53
N HIS A 63 -10.04 -14.90 2.81
CA HIS A 63 -9.93 -16.03 1.89
C HIS A 63 -10.15 -15.58 0.44
N TRP A 64 -9.16 -15.85 -0.40
CA TRP A 64 -9.18 -15.52 -1.82
C TRP A 64 -8.93 -16.75 -2.65
N ARG A 65 -9.86 -17.06 -3.55
CA ARG A 65 -9.77 -18.28 -4.33
C ARG A 65 -10.00 -18.00 -5.82
N GLY A 66 -9.08 -18.47 -6.68
CA GLY A 66 -9.28 -18.57 -8.11
C GLY A 66 -10.34 -19.63 -8.44
N GLU A 67 -11.08 -19.43 -9.53
CA GLU A 67 -12.07 -20.40 -9.98
C GLU A 67 -11.38 -21.65 -10.49
N ARG A 68 -12.01 -22.82 -10.27
CA ARG A 68 -11.55 -24.08 -10.83
C ARG A 68 -11.78 -24.11 -12.34
N GLY A 69 -10.84 -24.70 -13.10
CA GLY A 69 -11.06 -24.99 -14.50
C GLY A 69 -12.18 -26.03 -14.71
N GLU A 70 -12.98 -25.84 -15.74
CA GLU A 70 -14.05 -26.79 -16.09
C GLU A 70 -13.46 -28.11 -16.61
N HIS A 71 -14.20 -29.18 -16.41
CA HIS A 71 -13.82 -30.48 -16.96
C HIS A 71 -13.97 -30.48 -18.47
N GLY A 72 -13.09 -31.21 -19.15
CA GLY A 72 -13.25 -31.51 -20.58
C GLY A 72 -14.52 -32.29 -20.84
N LEU A 73 -15.08 -32.12 -22.00
CA LEU A 73 -16.29 -32.79 -22.46
C LEU A 73 -16.01 -33.63 -23.70
N GLY A 74 -16.97 -34.44 -24.12
CA GLY A 74 -16.92 -35.17 -25.39
C GLY A 74 -16.93 -34.22 -26.59
N LYS A 75 -16.75 -34.78 -27.79
CA LYS A 75 -16.74 -34.03 -29.08
C LYS A 75 -15.61 -32.99 -29.18
N ASP A 76 -14.45 -33.31 -28.59
CA ASP A 76 -13.27 -32.45 -28.50
C ASP A 76 -13.51 -31.08 -27.84
N CYS A 77 -14.54 -30.98 -27.00
CA CYS A 77 -14.82 -29.76 -26.25
C CYS A 77 -13.89 -29.65 -25.04
N HIS A 78 -13.02 -28.64 -25.08
CA HIS A 78 -12.18 -28.32 -23.95
C HIS A 78 -12.96 -27.59 -22.84
N GLY A 79 -12.61 -27.86 -21.58
CA GLY A 79 -13.15 -27.15 -20.44
C GLY A 79 -12.72 -25.67 -20.47
N ARG A 80 -13.60 -24.78 -20.00
CA ARG A 80 -13.30 -23.35 -19.88
C ARG A 80 -12.30 -23.14 -18.77
N GLU A 81 -11.41 -22.15 -18.94
CA GLU A 81 -10.48 -21.70 -17.91
C GLU A 81 -11.24 -21.03 -16.76
N GLY A 82 -10.77 -21.25 -15.53
CA GLY A 82 -11.27 -20.59 -14.34
C GLY A 82 -10.88 -19.13 -14.32
N LYS A 83 -11.75 -18.26 -13.83
CA LYS A 83 -11.46 -16.83 -13.67
C LYS A 83 -10.44 -16.60 -12.56
N PRO A 84 -9.49 -15.67 -12.75
CA PRO A 84 -8.54 -15.31 -11.71
C PRO A 84 -9.22 -14.56 -10.56
N ALA A 85 -8.69 -14.74 -9.36
CA ALA A 85 -9.00 -13.89 -8.22
C ALA A 85 -8.07 -12.68 -8.23
N ILE A 86 -8.63 -11.46 -8.28
CA ILE A 86 -7.88 -10.21 -8.36
C ILE A 86 -7.93 -9.53 -6.99
N LEU A 87 -6.75 -9.31 -6.40
CA LEU A 87 -6.56 -8.59 -5.15
C LEU A 87 -5.95 -7.23 -5.45
N ARG A 88 -6.69 -6.17 -5.21
CA ARG A 88 -6.20 -4.80 -5.36
C ARG A 88 -5.58 -4.33 -4.05
N LEU A 89 -4.29 -4.06 -4.06
CA LEU A 89 -3.52 -3.68 -2.87
C LEU A 89 -3.07 -2.22 -2.95
N PRO A 90 -3.03 -1.51 -1.80
CA PRO A 90 -2.45 -0.19 -1.74
C PRO A 90 -0.94 -0.23 -2.06
N LEU A 91 -0.44 0.88 -2.60
CA LEU A 91 0.99 1.04 -2.86
C LEU A 91 1.79 1.03 -1.54
N GLY A 92 2.97 0.42 -1.56
CA GLY A 92 3.80 0.21 -0.37
C GLY A 92 3.45 -1.06 0.41
N THR A 93 2.54 -1.90 -0.10
CA THR A 93 2.25 -3.20 0.52
C THR A 93 3.35 -4.20 0.22
N VAL A 94 3.92 -4.78 1.26
CA VAL A 94 4.83 -5.93 1.19
C VAL A 94 4.04 -7.20 1.46
N VAL A 95 4.17 -8.15 0.57
CA VAL A 95 3.59 -9.49 0.71
C VAL A 95 4.66 -10.43 1.22
N ILE A 96 4.42 -11.01 2.37
CA ILE A 96 5.36 -11.89 3.08
C ILE A 96 4.74 -13.28 3.14
N ASP A 97 5.49 -14.29 2.75
CA ASP A 97 5.07 -15.68 2.98
C ASP A 97 5.13 -15.98 4.48
N GLN A 98 4.01 -16.43 5.04
CA GLN A 98 3.93 -16.68 6.47
C GLN A 98 4.76 -17.90 6.90
N ALA A 99 4.97 -18.86 6.02
CA ALA A 99 5.72 -20.08 6.33
C ALA A 99 7.22 -19.81 6.39
N SER A 100 7.77 -19.07 5.42
CA SER A 100 9.20 -18.76 5.35
C SER A 100 9.58 -17.44 6.06
N GLY A 101 8.61 -16.56 6.31
CA GLY A 101 8.84 -15.22 6.83
C GLY A 101 9.56 -14.28 5.85
N GLN A 102 9.74 -14.71 4.60
CA GLN A 102 10.45 -13.91 3.59
C GLN A 102 9.50 -13.04 2.76
N PRO A 103 9.91 -11.82 2.40
CA PRO A 103 9.14 -10.99 1.49
C PRO A 103 9.20 -11.57 0.07
N ILE A 104 8.01 -11.77 -0.52
CA ILE A 104 7.86 -12.27 -1.90
C ILE A 104 7.90 -11.11 -2.88
N VAL A 105 7.12 -10.07 -2.60
CA VAL A 105 6.96 -8.92 -3.49
C VAL A 105 6.56 -7.67 -2.71
N GLU A 106 6.97 -6.52 -3.22
CA GLU A 106 6.52 -5.20 -2.79
C GLU A 106 5.75 -4.53 -3.92
N ILE A 107 4.56 -4.02 -3.62
CA ILE A 107 3.70 -3.30 -4.57
C ILE A 107 4.09 -1.82 -4.52
N VAL A 108 4.86 -1.36 -5.49
CA VAL A 108 5.42 0.00 -5.51
C VAL A 108 4.78 0.93 -6.55
N ALA A 109 4.03 0.39 -7.52
CA ALA A 109 3.46 1.18 -8.60
C ALA A 109 2.00 0.85 -8.87
N SER A 110 1.21 1.87 -9.23
CA SER A 110 -0.17 1.68 -9.69
C SER A 110 -0.18 0.86 -10.99
N GLY A 111 -1.08 -0.12 -11.06
CA GLY A 111 -1.16 -1.07 -12.17
C GLY A 111 -0.08 -2.16 -12.18
N GLN A 112 0.84 -2.19 -11.20
CA GLN A 112 1.77 -3.30 -11.04
C GLN A 112 0.98 -4.59 -10.81
N THR A 113 1.21 -5.60 -11.65
CA THR A 113 0.51 -6.88 -11.60
C THR A 113 1.49 -7.99 -11.26
N VAL A 114 1.16 -8.82 -10.29
CA VAL A 114 1.99 -9.94 -9.83
C VAL A 114 1.11 -11.17 -9.61
N VAL A 115 1.52 -12.31 -10.14
CA VAL A 115 0.84 -13.59 -9.87
C VAL A 115 1.35 -14.13 -8.53
N LEU A 116 0.46 -14.21 -7.53
CA LEU A 116 0.79 -14.72 -6.19
C LEU A 116 0.72 -16.24 -6.12
N CYS A 117 -0.33 -16.82 -6.71
CA CYS A 117 -0.51 -18.27 -6.79
C CYS A 117 -0.96 -18.62 -8.21
N LYS A 118 -0.33 -19.62 -8.81
CA LYS A 118 -0.63 -20.09 -10.17
C LYS A 118 -1.72 -21.15 -10.15
N GLY A 119 -2.68 -21.04 -11.05
CA GLY A 119 -3.70 -22.05 -11.27
C GLY A 119 -3.14 -23.35 -11.81
N GLY A 120 -3.73 -24.46 -11.40
CA GLY A 120 -3.35 -25.77 -11.89
C GLY A 120 -3.68 -25.96 -13.37
N ASN A 121 -2.83 -26.67 -14.11
CA ASN A 121 -3.09 -26.96 -15.51
C ASN A 121 -4.22 -27.98 -15.65
N GLY A 122 -5.03 -27.83 -16.71
CA GLY A 122 -6.05 -28.79 -17.07
C GLY A 122 -5.46 -30.17 -17.45
N GLY A 123 -6.17 -31.23 -17.10
CA GLY A 123 -5.80 -32.58 -17.45
C GLY A 123 -6.06 -32.85 -18.94
N TRP A 124 -5.24 -33.65 -19.55
CA TRP A 124 -5.38 -34.08 -20.94
C TRP A 124 -6.54 -35.05 -21.11
N GLY A 125 -7.35 -34.81 -22.16
CA GLY A 125 -8.36 -35.74 -22.62
C GLY A 125 -7.75 -36.96 -23.36
N ASN A 126 -8.59 -37.97 -23.60
CA ASN A 126 -8.11 -39.21 -24.23
C ASN A 126 -7.63 -38.99 -25.68
N THR A 127 -8.06 -37.97 -26.36
CA THR A 127 -7.61 -37.63 -27.72
C THR A 127 -6.09 -37.46 -27.81
N ARG A 128 -5.47 -36.85 -26.79
CA ARG A 128 -4.00 -36.65 -26.73
C ARG A 128 -3.18 -37.88 -26.53
N PHE A 129 -3.80 -38.98 -26.06
CA PHE A 129 -3.13 -40.26 -25.83
C PHE A 129 -3.26 -41.23 -27.01
N LYS A 130 -3.82 -40.78 -28.15
CA LYS A 130 -3.91 -41.56 -29.36
C LYS A 130 -2.52 -41.74 -29.97
N THR A 131 -2.13 -42.97 -30.21
CA THR A 131 -0.89 -43.36 -30.89
C THR A 131 -1.16 -44.36 -32.00
N SER A 132 -0.17 -44.66 -32.83
CA SER A 132 -0.29 -45.72 -33.89
C SER A 132 -0.63 -47.08 -33.32
N THR A 133 -0.11 -47.42 -32.14
CA THR A 133 -0.33 -48.69 -31.44
C THR A 133 -1.58 -48.67 -30.58
N ASN A 134 -1.92 -47.53 -29.96
CA ASN A 134 -3.12 -47.38 -29.13
C ASN A 134 -4.09 -46.35 -29.76
N ARG A 135 -4.95 -46.84 -30.65
CA ARG A 135 -5.91 -45.99 -31.39
C ARG A 135 -7.14 -45.57 -30.59
N ALA A 136 -7.43 -46.29 -29.48
CA ALA A 136 -8.64 -46.04 -28.66
C ALA A 136 -8.28 -45.95 -27.14
N PRO A 137 -7.47 -44.98 -26.73
CA PRO A 137 -7.03 -44.86 -25.34
C PRO A 137 -8.20 -44.58 -24.40
N LYS A 138 -8.31 -45.35 -23.33
CA LYS A 138 -9.28 -45.18 -22.23
C LYS A 138 -8.62 -44.48 -21.04
N ARG A 139 -7.78 -43.47 -21.30
CA ARG A 139 -7.01 -42.73 -20.31
C ARG A 139 -7.21 -41.23 -20.48
N ALA A 140 -7.41 -40.54 -19.40
CA ALA A 140 -7.33 -39.06 -19.31
C ALA A 140 -6.61 -38.69 -18.02
N ASN A 141 -5.98 -37.54 -17.96
CA ASN A 141 -5.33 -37.07 -16.76
C ASN A 141 -6.29 -36.26 -15.87
N PRO A 142 -6.15 -36.36 -14.53
CA PRO A 142 -6.75 -35.39 -13.65
C PRO A 142 -6.15 -34.01 -13.93
N GLY A 143 -6.82 -32.93 -13.58
CA GLY A 143 -6.21 -31.62 -13.53
C GLY A 143 -5.17 -31.53 -12.42
N GLN A 144 -4.23 -30.61 -12.56
CA GLN A 144 -3.25 -30.33 -11.52
C GLN A 144 -3.90 -29.47 -10.43
N GLU A 145 -3.45 -29.62 -9.20
CA GLU A 145 -3.85 -28.75 -8.10
C GLU A 145 -3.25 -27.35 -8.30
N GLY A 146 -4.01 -26.31 -7.92
CA GLY A 146 -3.54 -24.94 -7.91
C GLY A 146 -2.63 -24.67 -6.72
N GLU A 147 -1.73 -23.70 -6.86
CA GLU A 147 -0.88 -23.25 -5.76
C GLU A 147 -1.74 -22.62 -4.65
N HIS A 148 -1.34 -22.81 -3.40
CA HIS A 148 -2.00 -22.19 -2.26
C HIS A 148 -0.97 -21.81 -1.20
N GLY A 149 -1.32 -20.80 -0.39
CA GLY A 149 -0.45 -20.34 0.67
C GLY A 149 -1.14 -19.39 1.63
N VAL A 150 -0.45 -19.09 2.72
CA VAL A 150 -0.86 -18.09 3.71
C VAL A 150 0.14 -16.95 3.67
N TYR A 151 -0.37 -15.75 3.44
CA TYR A 151 0.46 -14.58 3.22
C TYR A 151 0.11 -13.47 4.21
N LYS A 152 1.13 -12.85 4.76
CA LYS A 152 0.99 -11.64 5.55
C LYS A 152 1.14 -10.45 4.61
N LEU A 153 0.16 -9.58 4.61
CA LEU A 153 0.22 -8.28 3.96
C LEU A 153 0.67 -7.24 5.00
N ASP A 154 1.73 -6.52 4.72
CA ASP A 154 2.28 -5.45 5.57
C ASP A 154 2.35 -4.16 4.76
N LEU A 155 1.50 -3.20 5.09
CA LEU A 155 1.47 -1.90 4.43
C LEU A 155 2.52 -0.98 5.05
N LYS A 156 3.62 -0.77 4.36
CA LYS A 156 4.74 0.06 4.83
C LYS A 156 4.43 1.55 4.93
N SER A 157 3.47 2.05 4.18
CA SER A 157 3.14 3.47 4.13
C SER A 157 1.87 3.76 4.92
N ILE A 158 1.99 4.36 6.09
CA ILE A 158 0.84 4.73 6.94
C ILE A 158 0.37 6.14 6.63
N ALA A 159 1.29 7.04 6.25
CA ALA A 159 0.99 8.41 5.92
C ALA A 159 1.98 8.96 4.91
N ASP A 160 1.48 9.84 4.04
CA ASP A 160 2.30 10.59 3.10
C ASP A 160 3.05 11.72 3.81
N VAL A 161 2.37 12.32 4.80
CA VAL A 161 2.84 13.49 5.54
C VAL A 161 2.78 13.23 7.03
N GLY A 162 3.92 13.34 7.70
CA GLY A 162 4.02 13.33 9.16
C GLY A 162 3.98 14.75 9.71
N LEU A 163 3.05 15.04 10.64
CA LEU A 163 2.93 16.33 11.30
C LEU A 163 3.65 16.31 12.66
N VAL A 164 4.61 17.20 12.82
CA VAL A 164 5.45 17.34 14.02
C VAL A 164 5.31 18.76 14.56
N GLY A 165 5.23 18.92 15.86
CA GLY A 165 5.16 20.25 16.47
C GLY A 165 4.93 20.18 17.98
N PHE A 166 5.22 21.27 18.69
CA PHE A 166 4.99 21.38 20.13
C PHE A 166 3.52 21.25 20.52
N PRO A 167 3.20 20.91 21.76
CA PRO A 167 1.85 21.08 22.30
C PRO A 167 1.37 22.52 22.02
N ASN A 168 0.10 22.72 21.76
CA ASN A 168 -0.54 24.00 21.43
C ASN A 168 -0.04 24.72 20.16
N ALA A 169 0.89 24.14 19.39
CA ALA A 169 1.25 24.67 18.08
C ALA A 169 0.09 24.63 17.07
N GLY A 170 -0.97 23.84 17.38
CA GLY A 170 -2.17 23.75 16.57
C GLY A 170 -2.22 22.50 15.67
N LYS A 171 -1.54 21.42 16.01
CA LYS A 171 -1.53 20.16 15.22
C LYS A 171 -2.93 19.60 14.98
N SER A 172 -3.70 19.39 16.04
CA SER A 172 -5.06 18.86 15.94
C SER A 172 -6.00 19.84 15.23
N SER A 173 -5.80 21.15 15.42
CA SER A 173 -6.54 22.20 14.71
C SER A 173 -6.23 22.18 13.22
N LEU A 174 -4.96 22.03 12.85
CA LEU A 174 -4.54 21.89 11.45
C LEU A 174 -5.16 20.65 10.81
N THR A 175 -5.03 19.50 11.47
CA THR A 175 -5.60 18.25 10.97
C THR A 175 -7.11 18.37 10.76
N SER A 176 -7.83 18.96 11.71
CA SER A 176 -9.28 19.19 11.58
C SER A 176 -9.64 20.19 10.48
N ALA A 177 -8.82 21.21 10.25
CA ALA A 177 -9.08 22.24 9.27
C ALA A 177 -8.82 21.83 7.82
N ILE A 178 -7.88 20.89 7.59
CA ILE A 178 -7.52 20.46 6.23
C ILE A 178 -8.14 19.13 5.81
N THR A 179 -8.76 18.39 6.75
CA THR A 179 -9.43 17.12 6.46
C THR A 179 -10.94 17.30 6.42
N HIS A 180 -11.61 16.69 5.44
CA HIS A 180 -13.07 16.74 5.29
C HIS A 180 -13.83 15.83 6.26
N ALA A 181 -13.17 14.85 6.86
CA ALA A 181 -13.76 13.95 7.85
C ALA A 181 -13.14 14.20 9.21
N ARG A 182 -13.90 14.02 10.29
CA ARG A 182 -13.33 14.05 11.64
C ARG A 182 -12.13 13.10 11.69
N PRO A 183 -10.95 13.57 12.13
CA PRO A 183 -9.76 12.74 12.22
C PRO A 183 -10.11 11.47 13.00
N LYS A 184 -9.86 10.31 12.42
CA LYS A 184 -10.08 9.05 13.11
C LYS A 184 -8.87 8.77 13.96
N THR A 185 -9.08 8.57 15.26
CA THR A 185 -8.05 8.01 16.12
C THR A 185 -7.85 6.56 15.69
N ALA A 186 -6.68 6.25 15.14
CA ALA A 186 -6.32 4.89 14.82
C ALA A 186 -5.81 4.20 16.10
N ALA A 187 -6.54 3.20 16.57
CA ALA A 187 -6.10 2.37 17.68
C ALA A 187 -5.06 1.38 17.14
N TYR A 188 -3.79 1.72 17.25
CA TYR A 188 -2.72 0.77 16.99
C TYR A 188 -2.48 -0.10 18.24
N PRO A 189 -2.37 -1.42 18.07
CA PRO A 189 -2.25 -2.34 19.21
C PRO A 189 -1.02 -2.11 20.10
N PHE A 190 -0.14 -1.17 19.73
CA PHE A 190 1.18 -0.96 20.37
C PHE A 190 1.41 0.47 20.85
N THR A 191 0.42 1.37 20.75
CA THR A 191 0.55 2.77 21.17
C THR A 191 -0.41 3.09 22.28
N THR A 192 0.11 3.62 23.38
CA THR A 192 -0.72 4.24 24.43
C THR A 192 -1.28 5.58 23.98
N LEU A 193 -0.66 6.20 22.96
CA LEU A 193 -1.10 7.43 22.32
C LEU A 193 -1.60 7.08 20.92
N HIS A 194 -2.88 7.33 20.65
CA HIS A 194 -3.50 7.05 19.37
C HIS A 194 -3.20 8.17 18.36
N PRO A 195 -2.43 7.93 17.29
CA PRO A 195 -2.20 8.94 16.27
C PRO A 195 -3.51 9.31 15.58
N GLN A 196 -3.69 10.59 15.33
CA GLN A 196 -4.80 11.08 14.53
C GLN A 196 -4.39 11.03 13.06
N ILE A 197 -5.12 10.23 12.27
CA ILE A 197 -4.93 10.16 10.83
C ILE A 197 -6.05 10.94 10.15
N GLY A 198 -5.66 11.84 9.27
CA GLY A 198 -6.58 12.64 8.47
C GLY A 198 -6.33 12.41 6.98
N VAL A 199 -7.40 12.38 6.19
CA VAL A 199 -7.31 12.36 4.73
C VAL A 199 -7.53 13.78 4.22
N VAL A 200 -6.55 14.31 3.51
CA VAL A 200 -6.61 15.61 2.86
C VAL A 200 -7.04 15.41 1.42
N ASP A 201 -8.24 15.87 1.09
CA ASP A 201 -8.72 15.88 -0.29
C ASP A 201 -8.28 17.18 -0.96
N LEU A 202 -7.76 17.07 -2.17
CA LEU A 202 -7.36 18.21 -3.00
C LEU A 202 -8.37 18.39 -4.14
N PRO A 203 -8.60 19.64 -4.59
CA PRO A 203 -9.47 19.90 -5.74
C PRO A 203 -9.00 19.13 -6.97
N ASP A 204 -9.95 18.57 -7.67
CA ASP A 204 -9.73 17.67 -8.81
C ASP A 204 -9.30 18.45 -10.06
N ASP A 205 -8.17 18.06 -10.67
CA ASP A 205 -7.81 18.41 -12.04
C ASP A 205 -8.12 17.22 -12.94
N ARG A 206 -9.34 17.08 -13.41
CA ARG A 206 -9.81 16.24 -14.53
C ARG A 206 -9.54 14.72 -14.50
N ASN A 207 -8.76 14.16 -13.54
CA ASN A 207 -8.32 12.77 -13.56
C ASN A 207 -8.41 12.01 -12.23
N GLY A 208 -9.35 12.34 -11.37
CA GLY A 208 -9.59 11.56 -10.14
C GLY A 208 -9.20 12.27 -8.85
N SER A 209 -9.82 11.90 -7.75
CA SER A 209 -9.63 12.54 -6.44
C SER A 209 -8.20 12.36 -5.94
N ARG A 210 -7.51 13.49 -5.76
CA ARG A 210 -6.15 13.53 -5.19
C ARG A 210 -6.23 13.51 -3.68
N ARG A 211 -5.70 12.47 -3.06
CA ARG A 211 -5.73 12.29 -1.60
C ARG A 211 -4.35 12.17 -1.02
N LEU A 212 -4.13 12.84 0.10
CA LEU A 212 -2.94 12.67 0.93
C LEU A 212 -3.36 12.19 2.32
N ILE A 213 -2.58 11.30 2.88
CA ILE A 213 -2.75 10.84 4.25
C ILE A 213 -1.80 11.63 5.14
N LEU A 214 -2.38 12.37 6.09
CA LEU A 214 -1.66 13.10 7.12
C LEU A 214 -1.74 12.32 8.44
N ALA A 215 -0.60 12.09 9.08
CA ALA A 215 -0.56 11.53 10.43
C ALA A 215 -0.02 12.57 11.42
N ASP A 216 -0.78 12.84 12.48
CA ASP A 216 -0.28 13.56 13.63
C ASP A 216 0.65 12.64 14.44
N ILE A 217 1.83 13.11 14.76
CA ILE A 217 2.85 12.38 15.49
C ILE A 217 2.81 12.84 16.95
N PRO A 218 2.02 12.18 17.81
CA PRO A 218 1.98 12.51 19.23
C PRO A 218 3.24 12.05 19.94
N GLY A 219 3.67 12.78 20.95
CA GLY A 219 4.67 12.30 21.92
C GLY A 219 6.14 12.49 21.57
N LEU A 220 6.48 13.27 20.51
CA LEU A 220 7.89 13.65 20.28
C LEU A 220 8.44 14.60 21.37
N ILE A 221 7.59 15.27 22.15
CA ILE A 221 7.99 16.42 23.00
C ILE A 221 7.78 16.18 24.49
N GLU A 222 7.10 15.13 24.93
CA GLU A 222 6.85 14.86 26.36
C GLU A 222 7.68 13.67 26.84
N GLY A 223 9.00 13.83 27.03
CA GLY A 223 9.83 12.85 27.72
C GLY A 223 10.00 11.50 27.02
N ALA A 224 9.85 11.44 25.69
CA ALA A 224 9.99 10.20 24.91
C ALA A 224 11.39 9.58 25.00
N SER A 225 12.41 10.35 25.39
CA SER A 225 13.79 9.88 25.61
C SER A 225 13.94 9.02 26.86
N GLU A 226 13.04 9.10 27.84
CA GLU A 226 13.13 8.37 29.10
C GLU A 226 12.35 7.04 29.12
N ASN A 227 11.39 6.84 28.23
CA ASN A 227 10.57 5.63 28.17
C ASN A 227 11.02 4.67 27.06
N LYS A 228 11.94 3.78 27.40
CA LYS A 228 12.59 2.76 26.56
C LYS A 228 11.66 1.75 25.82
N GLY A 229 10.35 1.85 25.92
CA GLY A 229 9.45 0.78 25.39
C GLY A 229 8.43 1.20 24.34
N LEU A 230 8.03 2.46 24.28
CA LEU A 230 6.88 2.93 23.47
C LEU A 230 7.26 3.53 22.10
N GLY A 231 8.48 4.00 21.94
CA GLY A 231 8.93 4.76 20.80
C GLY A 231 9.20 3.97 19.51
N HIS A 232 9.85 2.83 19.59
CA HIS A 232 10.45 2.17 18.42
C HIS A 232 9.49 1.62 17.35
N ARG A 233 8.25 1.26 17.70
CA ARG A 233 7.29 0.75 16.70
C ARG A 233 6.51 1.85 16.01
N PHE A 234 6.15 2.89 16.76
CA PHE A 234 5.44 4.05 16.20
C PHE A 234 6.33 4.86 15.25
N LEU A 235 7.60 4.89 15.48
CA LEU A 235 8.58 5.66 14.73
C LEU A 235 8.99 5.02 13.42
N ARG A 236 8.84 3.71 13.28
CA ARG A 236 8.85 3.07 11.95
C ARG A 236 7.80 3.68 11.01
N HIS A 237 6.74 4.26 11.55
CA HIS A 237 5.70 4.92 10.78
C HIS A 237 6.15 6.31 10.28
N ILE A 238 6.94 7.03 11.08
CA ILE A 238 7.52 8.31 10.68
C ILE A 238 8.61 8.12 9.63
N GLU A 239 9.43 7.08 9.79
CA GLU A 239 10.44 6.70 8.79
C GLU A 239 9.82 6.46 7.41
N ARG A 240 8.55 6.14 7.35
CA ARG A 240 7.81 5.81 6.12
C ARG A 240 7.05 7.00 5.51
N CYS A 241 6.94 8.14 6.21
CA CYS A 241 6.35 9.35 5.64
C CYS A 241 7.24 9.92 4.53
N ALA A 242 6.63 10.34 3.42
CA ALA A 242 7.34 10.96 2.31
C ALA A 242 7.82 12.38 2.65
N LEU A 243 7.10 13.10 3.51
CA LEU A 243 7.35 14.49 3.88
C LEU A 243 7.09 14.70 5.37
N LEU A 244 7.93 15.50 6.04
CA LEU A 244 7.68 15.98 7.39
C LEU A 244 7.23 17.44 7.36
N VAL A 245 6.11 17.73 8.02
CA VAL A 245 5.63 19.09 8.25
C VAL A 245 5.89 19.46 9.69
N ILE A 246 6.73 20.46 9.89
CA ILE A 246 7.05 20.99 11.21
C ILE A 246 6.14 22.19 11.46
N LEU A 247 5.19 22.02 12.37
CA LEU A 247 4.26 23.08 12.75
C LEU A 247 4.85 23.91 13.89
N VAL A 248 5.02 25.20 13.65
CA VAL A 248 5.59 26.14 14.61
C VAL A 248 4.57 27.23 14.92
N ASP A 249 4.32 27.49 16.21
CA ASP A 249 3.58 28.66 16.67
C ASP A 249 4.45 29.91 16.49
N MET A 250 4.22 30.61 15.40
CA MET A 250 5.05 31.77 15.05
C MET A 250 4.67 33.04 15.86
N ALA A 251 3.54 33.03 16.52
CA ALA A 251 3.12 34.13 17.40
C ALA A 251 3.79 34.06 18.79
N GLY A 252 4.25 32.87 19.19
CA GLY A 252 4.85 32.67 20.53
C GLY A 252 3.82 32.81 21.65
N ALA A 253 2.59 32.35 21.44
CA ALA A 253 1.47 32.53 22.38
C ALA A 253 1.73 31.95 23.78
N ASP A 254 2.59 30.95 23.88
CA ASP A 254 2.97 30.32 25.15
C ASP A 254 4.28 30.90 25.74
N ASN A 255 4.63 32.16 25.42
CA ASN A 255 5.91 32.80 25.80
C ASN A 255 7.17 32.07 25.36
N ARG A 256 7.10 31.32 24.27
CA ARG A 256 8.20 30.58 23.67
C ARG A 256 8.75 31.30 22.43
N ASP A 257 10.06 31.19 22.23
CA ASP A 257 10.67 31.67 20.98
C ASP A 257 10.51 30.62 19.88
N PRO A 258 9.80 30.94 18.76
CA PRO A 258 9.63 30.02 17.66
C PRO A 258 10.94 29.44 17.09
N ARG A 259 12.05 30.18 17.24
CA ARG A 259 13.38 29.74 16.77
C ARG A 259 13.95 28.63 17.64
N ASP A 260 13.73 28.71 18.93
CA ASP A 260 14.20 27.70 19.87
C ASP A 260 13.32 26.44 19.80
N ASP A 261 12.01 26.65 19.67
CA ASP A 261 11.07 25.54 19.43
C ASP A 261 11.47 24.71 18.19
N TYR A 262 11.75 25.39 17.07
CA TYR A 262 12.20 24.71 15.86
C TYR A 262 13.50 23.92 16.05
N LYS A 263 14.47 24.47 16.76
CA LYS A 263 15.73 23.80 17.06
C LYS A 263 15.54 22.58 17.96
N HIS A 264 14.71 22.74 19.00
CA HIS A 264 14.40 21.64 19.90
C HIS A 264 13.74 20.49 19.15
N LEU A 265 12.79 20.76 18.25
CA LEU A 265 12.17 19.74 17.41
C LEU A 265 13.17 19.03 16.53
N LEU A 266 14.08 19.75 15.90
CA LEU A 266 15.14 19.13 15.07
C LEU A 266 16.07 18.25 15.91
N LYS A 267 16.44 18.70 17.11
CA LYS A 267 17.31 17.94 18.03
C LYS A 267 16.60 16.66 18.50
N GLU A 268 15.32 16.72 18.80
CA GLU A 268 14.53 15.53 19.16
C GLU A 268 14.43 14.54 18.00
N LEU A 269 14.17 15.01 16.78
CA LEU A 269 14.19 14.18 15.58
C LEU A 269 15.56 13.52 15.37
N GLU A 270 16.67 14.25 15.63
CA GLU A 270 18.03 13.73 15.52
C GLU A 270 18.35 12.67 16.58
N LEU A 271 18.00 12.93 17.83
CA LEU A 271 18.18 11.98 18.94
C LEU A 271 17.41 10.68 18.70
N TYR A 272 16.32 10.83 17.97
CA TYR A 272 15.44 9.75 17.68
C TYR A 272 15.96 8.86 16.54
N ASP A 273 16.11 9.42 15.32
CA ASP A 273 16.76 8.81 14.17
C ASP A 273 17.35 9.88 13.24
N LYS A 274 18.68 9.81 13.04
CA LYS A 274 19.40 10.70 12.14
C LYS A 274 18.90 10.62 10.70
N SER A 275 18.24 9.53 10.29
CA SER A 275 17.66 9.37 8.96
C SER A 275 16.49 10.33 8.71
N LEU A 276 15.75 10.70 9.77
CA LEU A 276 14.64 11.65 9.69
C LEU A 276 15.07 13.05 9.29
N LEU A 277 16.29 13.44 9.65
CA LEU A 277 16.86 14.72 9.24
C LEU A 277 17.17 14.81 7.73
N LYS A 278 17.28 13.67 7.05
CA LYS A 278 17.51 13.62 5.60
C LYS A 278 16.21 13.75 4.79
N LYS A 279 15.06 13.58 5.43
CA LYS A 279 13.76 13.66 4.76
C LYS A 279 13.42 15.08 4.32
N PRO A 280 12.67 15.24 3.22
CA PRO A 280 12.11 16.52 2.83
C PRO A 280 11.28 17.10 3.99
N ARG A 281 11.48 18.39 4.26
CA ARG A 281 10.80 19.09 5.35
C ARG A 281 10.14 20.36 4.85
N LEU A 282 9.00 20.70 5.44
CA LEU A 282 8.28 21.93 5.22
C LEU A 282 7.91 22.52 6.58
N VAL A 283 8.15 23.81 6.78
CA VAL A 283 7.72 24.52 8.00
C VAL A 283 6.37 25.17 7.74
N ALA A 284 5.38 24.82 8.54
CA ALA A 284 4.10 25.49 8.59
C ALA A 284 4.10 26.49 9.76
N ALA A 285 4.19 27.78 9.44
CA ALA A 285 4.14 28.88 10.40
C ALA A 285 2.68 29.18 10.73
N ASN A 286 2.23 28.72 11.89
CA ASN A 286 0.83 28.87 12.32
C ASN A 286 0.60 30.13 13.12
N LYS A 287 -0.68 30.48 13.29
CA LYS A 287 -1.20 31.65 13.99
C LYS A 287 -0.86 33.00 13.31
N SER A 288 -0.94 33.00 11.95
CA SER A 288 -0.69 34.24 11.16
C SER A 288 -1.69 35.32 11.39
N ASP A 289 -2.77 35.06 12.12
CA ASP A 289 -3.80 35.98 12.57
C ASP A 289 -3.36 36.86 13.77
N LEU A 290 -2.29 36.51 14.47
CA LEU A 290 -1.81 37.20 15.65
C LEU A 290 -0.79 38.31 15.31
N PRO A 291 -0.75 39.43 16.08
CA PRO A 291 0.06 40.61 15.76
C PRO A 291 1.56 40.36 15.74
N ASP A 292 2.07 39.52 16.65
CA ASP A 292 3.50 39.25 16.80
C ASP A 292 4.06 38.31 15.71
N PHE A 293 3.21 37.67 14.92
CA PHE A 293 3.54 36.73 13.88
C PHE A 293 4.59 37.29 12.89
N LYS A 294 4.34 38.46 12.31
CA LYS A 294 5.22 39.06 11.28
C LYS A 294 6.62 39.34 11.79
N ALA A 295 6.72 39.87 13.02
CA ALA A 295 7.99 40.22 13.65
C ALA A 295 8.82 38.95 13.92
N ASN A 296 8.19 37.92 14.47
CA ASN A 296 8.83 36.63 14.77
C ASN A 296 9.22 35.85 13.49
N LEU A 297 8.37 35.90 12.48
CA LEU A 297 8.65 35.28 11.18
C LEU A 297 9.88 35.90 10.51
N ALA A 298 10.02 37.24 10.56
CA ALA A 298 11.20 37.91 10.01
C ALA A 298 12.49 37.48 10.71
N LYS A 299 12.44 37.36 12.06
CA LYS A 299 13.56 36.86 12.87
C LYS A 299 13.87 35.41 12.59
N PHE A 300 12.82 34.57 12.39
CA PHE A 300 12.95 33.15 12.11
C PHE A 300 13.60 32.90 10.74
N LYS A 301 13.13 33.57 9.67
CA LYS A 301 13.67 33.46 8.30
C LYS A 301 15.14 33.83 8.22
N LYS A 302 15.60 34.82 8.98
CA LYS A 302 17.02 35.23 9.00
C LYS A 302 17.95 34.14 9.52
N ARG A 303 17.49 33.29 10.44
CA ARG A 303 18.30 32.26 11.09
C ARG A 303 18.14 30.86 10.47
N ASN A 304 17.02 30.59 9.85
CA ASN A 304 16.66 29.29 9.32
C ASN A 304 16.26 29.41 7.84
N PRO A 305 17.19 29.12 6.89
CA PRO A 305 16.89 29.14 5.46
C PRO A 305 16.11 27.87 5.08
N VAL A 306 14.81 27.83 5.40
CA VAL A 306 13.90 26.71 5.15
C VAL A 306 12.66 27.20 4.44
N ASP A 307 12.01 26.30 3.72
CA ASP A 307 10.73 26.62 3.06
C ASP A 307 9.64 26.75 4.11
N ILE A 308 8.94 27.89 4.08
CA ILE A 308 7.91 28.24 5.06
C ILE A 308 6.61 28.53 4.35
N VAL A 309 5.52 27.93 4.84
CA VAL A 309 4.15 28.29 4.47
C VAL A 309 3.47 28.96 5.67
N GLU A 310 2.98 30.16 5.48
CA GLU A 310 2.29 30.94 6.49
C GLU A 310 0.81 30.51 6.51
N ILE A 311 0.30 30.13 7.68
CA ILE A 311 -1.06 29.60 7.85
C ILE A 311 -1.73 30.18 9.11
N SER A 312 -3.05 30.18 9.10
CA SER A 312 -3.87 30.30 10.32
C SER A 312 -4.90 29.18 10.31
N CYS A 313 -4.79 28.29 11.27
CA CYS A 313 -5.80 27.24 11.44
C CYS A 313 -7.14 27.79 11.92
N LEU A 314 -7.17 28.99 12.52
CA LEU A 314 -8.38 29.64 13.00
C LEU A 314 -9.18 30.29 11.87
N THR A 315 -8.49 31.06 11.02
CA THR A 315 -9.13 31.81 9.92
C THR A 315 -9.19 31.06 8.59
N GLY A 316 -8.45 29.95 8.47
CA GLY A 316 -8.30 29.18 7.23
C GLY A 316 -7.29 29.81 6.24
N ALA A 317 -6.68 30.93 6.56
CA ALA A 317 -5.73 31.59 5.67
C ALA A 317 -4.51 30.69 5.40
N GLY A 318 -4.09 30.60 4.13
CA GLY A 318 -2.92 29.85 3.71
C GLY A 318 -3.08 28.32 3.66
N LEU A 319 -4.20 27.75 4.07
CA LEU A 319 -4.41 26.29 4.08
C LEU A 319 -4.40 25.68 2.68
N ASP A 320 -5.00 26.36 1.69
CA ASP A 320 -4.99 25.86 0.31
C ASP A 320 -3.58 25.89 -0.30
N LYS A 321 -2.80 26.92 0.04
CA LYS A 321 -1.38 27.00 -0.34
C LYS A 321 -0.60 25.84 0.27
N LEU A 322 -0.85 25.52 1.56
CA LEU A 322 -0.24 24.38 2.23
C LEU A 322 -0.62 23.08 1.54
N LYS A 323 -1.89 22.81 1.29
CA LYS A 323 -2.37 21.60 0.59
C LYS A 323 -1.66 21.40 -0.75
N ASN A 324 -1.58 22.45 -1.57
CA ASN A 324 -0.92 22.39 -2.88
C ASN A 324 0.58 22.12 -2.77
N GLU A 325 1.26 22.72 -1.79
CA GLU A 325 2.70 22.49 -1.57
C GLU A 325 2.98 21.08 -1.06
N LEU A 326 2.13 20.54 -0.17
CA LEU A 326 2.21 19.15 0.27
C LEU A 326 2.10 18.18 -0.91
N TRP A 327 1.11 18.39 -1.76
CA TRP A 327 0.90 17.54 -2.95
C TRP A 327 2.11 17.54 -3.88
N LYS A 328 2.62 18.72 -4.21
CA LYS A 328 3.77 18.90 -5.09
C LYS A 328 5.00 18.16 -4.58
N ARG A 329 5.28 18.26 -3.27
CA ARG A 329 6.47 17.65 -2.64
C ARG A 329 6.33 16.15 -2.50
N VAL A 330 5.18 15.66 -2.06
CA VAL A 330 4.91 14.22 -1.98
C VAL A 330 4.95 13.57 -3.36
N GLY A 331 4.37 14.23 -4.38
CA GLY A 331 4.43 13.75 -5.77
C GLY A 331 5.86 13.68 -6.32
N SER A 332 6.71 14.65 -5.98
CA SER A 332 8.13 14.63 -6.36
C SER A 332 8.89 13.50 -5.68
N PHE A 333 8.65 13.26 -4.40
CA PHE A 333 9.26 12.19 -3.63
C PHE A 333 8.87 10.81 -4.16
N ARG A 334 7.58 10.56 -4.39
CA ARG A 334 7.09 9.31 -4.98
C ARG A 334 7.71 9.01 -6.35
N LYS A 335 7.92 10.05 -7.19
CA LYS A 335 8.59 9.89 -8.49
C LYS A 335 10.05 9.51 -8.35
N LEU A 336 10.75 10.01 -7.33
CA LEU A 336 12.14 9.66 -7.04
C LEU A 336 12.25 8.22 -6.55
N GLU A 337 11.43 7.81 -5.58
CA GLU A 337 11.39 6.42 -5.10
C GLU A 337 11.08 5.42 -6.22
N ALA A 338 10.11 5.73 -7.08
CA ALA A 338 9.78 4.88 -8.22
C ALA A 338 10.94 4.74 -9.22
N LYS A 339 11.76 5.79 -9.40
CA LYS A 339 12.98 5.73 -10.23
C LYS A 339 14.06 4.87 -9.58
N GLU A 340 14.29 5.04 -8.29
CA GLU A 340 15.28 4.26 -7.53
C GLU A 340 14.92 2.78 -7.48
N ALA A 341 13.66 2.46 -7.25
CA ALA A 341 13.15 1.10 -7.29
C ALA A 341 13.35 0.42 -8.66
N LYS A 342 13.09 1.15 -9.77
CA LYS A 342 13.35 0.65 -11.13
C LYS A 342 14.84 0.40 -11.40
N VAL A 343 15.72 1.26 -10.88
CA VAL A 343 17.17 1.11 -11.03
C VAL A 343 17.67 -0.08 -10.20
N ALA A 344 17.14 -0.26 -8.99
CA ALA A 344 17.48 -1.39 -8.13
C ALA A 344 17.03 -2.72 -8.74
N ALA A 345 15.81 -2.78 -9.30
CA ALA A 345 15.30 -3.96 -9.99
C ALA A 345 16.18 -4.36 -11.19
N LYS A 346 16.56 -3.37 -12.04
CA LYS A 346 17.47 -3.62 -13.17
C LYS A 346 18.88 -4.08 -12.75
N LYS A 347 19.37 -3.59 -11.60
CA LYS A 347 20.67 -4.07 -11.07
C LYS A 347 20.58 -5.52 -10.59
N LYS A 348 19.45 -5.91 -9.98
CA LYS A 348 19.23 -7.28 -9.52
C LYS A 348 19.11 -8.24 -10.69
N GLU A 349 18.34 -7.90 -11.73
CA GLU A 349 18.24 -8.69 -12.96
C GLU A 349 19.60 -8.89 -13.66
N ARG A 350 20.50 -7.89 -13.58
CA ARG A 350 21.86 -7.99 -14.15
C ARG A 350 22.84 -8.76 -13.27
N ALA A 351 22.56 -8.94 -11.99
CA ALA A 351 23.37 -9.73 -11.08
C ALA A 351 22.98 -11.21 -11.09
N ASP A 352 21.73 -11.50 -11.45
CA ASP A 352 21.16 -12.84 -11.53
C ASP A 352 21.29 -13.46 -12.95
N ALA A 353 21.78 -12.69 -13.94
CA ALA A 353 22.06 -13.10 -15.33
C ALA A 353 23.57 -13.29 -15.56
#